data_52511e152c7ea37cccc14b05e8199cda
#
_entry.id   52511e152c7ea37cccc14b05e8199cda
#
_cell.length_a   1.000
_cell.length_b   1.000
_cell.length_c   1.000
_cell.angle_alpha   90.00
_cell.angle_beta   90.00
_cell.angle_gamma   90.00
#
_symmetry.space_group_name_H-M   'P 1'
#
loop_
_entity.id
_entity.type
_entity.pdbx_description
1 polymer ?
#
loop_
_entity_poly.entity_id
_entity_poly.type
_entity_poly.pdbx_seq_one_letter_code
_entity_poly.pdbx_strand_id
1 'polypeptide(L)' 'PFGLGAGIMTRDLSRAHRVADQLQAGNIWINSYNLIPPGLPFGGSKQSGFGREGSIYAMEAYTEVKAVYVQL' A
#
# COMPACT_ATOMS: atom_id res chain seq x y z
N PRO A 1 -3.44 16.52 -3.62
CA PRO A 1 -3.16 16.41 -2.19
C PRO A 1 -3.46 15.01 -1.64
N PHE A 2 -4.29 14.21 -2.32
CA PHE A 2 -4.66 12.87 -1.88
C PHE A 2 -4.01 11.78 -2.73
N GLY A 3 -3.92 10.57 -2.18
CA GLY A 3 -3.33 9.44 -2.87
C GLY A 3 -3.74 8.12 -2.23
N LEU A 4 -5.03 7.82 -2.18
CA LEU A 4 -5.52 6.59 -1.59
C LEU A 4 -5.48 5.44 -2.57
N GLY A 5 -6.22 5.53 -3.66
CA GLY A 5 -6.34 4.46 -4.61
C GLY A 5 -6.54 4.95 -6.03
N ALA A 6 -6.15 4.12 -7.00
CA ALA A 6 -6.33 4.39 -8.41
C ALA A 6 -6.58 3.09 -9.18
N GLY A 7 -7.33 3.19 -10.26
CA GLY A 7 -7.59 2.08 -11.16
C GLY A 7 -7.09 2.37 -12.58
N ILE A 8 -6.50 1.36 -13.21
CA ILE A 8 -6.00 1.44 -14.59
C ILE A 8 -6.70 0.37 -15.40
N MET A 9 -7.34 0.77 -16.49
CA MET A 9 -7.99 -0.16 -17.42
C MET A 9 -7.24 -0.16 -18.74
N THR A 10 -6.59 -1.26 -19.07
CA THR A 10 -5.82 -1.38 -20.32
C THR A 10 -5.56 -2.85 -20.64
N ARG A 11 -5.40 -3.15 -21.94
CA ARG A 11 -4.93 -4.45 -22.42
C ARG A 11 -3.41 -4.50 -22.57
N ASP A 12 -2.74 -3.35 -22.46
CA ASP A 12 -1.29 -3.25 -22.60
C ASP A 12 -0.65 -3.32 -21.23
N LEU A 13 -0.03 -4.45 -20.90
CA LEU A 13 0.59 -4.69 -19.59
C LEU A 13 1.76 -3.74 -19.33
N SER A 14 2.57 -3.46 -20.36
CA SER A 14 3.68 -2.52 -20.22
C SER A 14 3.18 -1.12 -19.86
N ARG A 15 2.11 -0.67 -20.48
CA ARG A 15 1.47 0.61 -20.15
C ARG A 15 0.94 0.61 -18.74
N ALA A 16 0.29 -0.48 -18.33
CA ALA A 16 -0.24 -0.62 -16.98
C ALA A 16 0.85 -0.38 -15.93
N HIS A 17 1.99 -1.05 -16.08
CA HIS A 17 3.10 -0.90 -15.13
C HIS A 17 3.72 0.49 -15.17
N ARG A 18 3.95 1.06 -16.36
CA ARG A 18 4.48 2.43 -16.46
C ARG A 18 3.58 3.47 -15.79
N VAL A 19 2.27 3.33 -15.99
CA VAL A 19 1.32 4.27 -15.38
C VAL A 19 1.25 4.04 -13.87
N ALA A 20 1.25 2.79 -13.42
CA ALA A 20 1.24 2.46 -11.99
C ALA A 20 2.44 3.08 -11.26
N ASP A 21 3.63 3.02 -11.86
CA ASP A 21 4.84 3.60 -11.27
C ASP A 21 4.78 5.12 -11.12
N GLN A 22 4.01 5.78 -11.96
CA GLN A 22 3.89 7.25 -11.94
C GLN A 22 2.76 7.75 -11.03
N LEU A 23 1.80 6.88 -10.71
CA LEU A 23 0.68 7.26 -9.86
C LEU A 23 1.09 7.31 -8.39
N GLN A 24 0.75 8.40 -7.74
CA GLN A 24 1.05 8.62 -6.32
C GLN A 24 -0.16 8.23 -5.47
N ALA A 25 -0.38 6.93 -5.36
CA ALA A 25 -1.45 6.35 -4.57
C ALA A 25 -0.94 5.12 -3.82
N GLY A 26 -1.54 4.82 -2.69
CA GLY A 26 -1.14 3.67 -1.88
C GLY A 26 -1.56 2.34 -2.48
N ASN A 27 -2.69 2.32 -3.18
CA ASN A 27 -3.20 1.12 -3.84
C ASN A 27 -3.54 1.41 -5.29
N ILE A 28 -3.05 0.56 -6.18
CA ILE A 28 -3.31 0.67 -7.61
C ILE A 28 -3.82 -0.66 -8.12
N TRP A 29 -4.96 -0.64 -8.78
CA TRP A 29 -5.58 -1.81 -9.39
C TRP A 29 -5.47 -1.75 -10.89
N ILE A 30 -5.10 -2.86 -11.51
CA ILE A 30 -5.05 -2.99 -12.97
C ILE A 30 -6.17 -3.94 -13.39
N ASN A 31 -7.07 -3.46 -14.25
CA ASN A 31 -8.22 -4.18 -14.77
C ASN A 31 -9.18 -4.70 -13.70
N SER A 32 -9.14 -4.08 -12.53
CA SER A 32 -10.10 -4.30 -11.46
C SER A 32 -10.15 -3.04 -10.60
N TYR A 33 -10.95 -3.06 -9.56
CA TYR A 33 -10.98 -1.96 -8.61
C TYR A 33 -11.48 -2.46 -7.26
N ASN A 34 -10.84 -1.97 -6.21
CA ASN A 34 -11.25 -2.19 -4.82
C ASN A 34 -11.20 -3.66 -4.37
N LEU A 35 -10.41 -4.50 -5.02
CA LEU A 35 -10.11 -5.85 -4.58
C LEU A 35 -8.95 -5.82 -3.61
N ILE A 36 -9.18 -6.26 -2.37
CA ILE A 36 -8.17 -6.25 -1.31
C ILE A 36 -8.09 -7.66 -0.74
N PRO A 37 -7.35 -8.57 -1.39
CA PRO A 37 -7.19 -9.92 -0.86
C PRO A 37 -6.38 -9.90 0.45
N PRO A 38 -6.56 -10.91 1.31
CA PRO A 38 -5.77 -11.02 2.53
C PRO A 38 -4.27 -10.96 2.27
N GLY A 39 -3.56 -10.20 3.09
CA GLY A 39 -2.12 -10.01 2.95
C GLY A 39 -1.70 -8.86 2.06
N LEU A 40 -2.61 -8.30 1.27
CA LEU A 40 -2.32 -7.10 0.50
C LEU A 40 -2.43 -5.87 1.40
N PRO A 41 -1.41 -5.01 1.47
CA PRO A 41 -1.49 -3.79 2.28
C PRO A 41 -2.47 -2.80 1.65
N PHE A 42 -3.25 -2.14 2.49
CA PHE A 42 -4.17 -1.08 2.07
C PHE A 42 -3.89 0.19 2.87
N GLY A 43 -3.78 1.31 2.19
CA GLY A 43 -3.61 2.61 2.82
C GLY A 43 -3.19 3.67 1.84
N GLY A 44 -3.24 4.91 2.28
CA GLY A 44 -3.02 6.08 1.44
C GLY A 44 -1.62 6.67 1.54
N SER A 45 -1.37 7.56 0.60
CA SER A 45 -0.21 8.44 0.56
C SER A 45 -0.67 9.89 0.71
N LYS A 46 0.27 10.79 0.93
CA LYS A 46 -0.01 12.23 1.05
C LYS A 46 -1.08 12.49 2.13
N GLN A 47 -2.08 13.32 1.83
CA GLN A 47 -3.14 13.67 2.78
C GLN A 47 -4.20 12.56 2.96
N SER A 48 -4.12 11.49 2.19
CA SER A 48 -4.96 10.32 2.43
C SER A 48 -4.54 9.53 3.68
N GLY A 49 -3.40 9.86 4.26
CA GLY A 49 -2.96 9.31 5.53
C GLY A 49 -1.64 8.57 5.45
N PHE A 50 -1.31 7.93 6.55
CA PHE A 50 -0.09 7.13 6.70
C PHE A 50 -0.44 5.77 7.32
N GLY A 51 0.52 4.84 7.25
CA GLY A 51 0.30 3.47 7.72
C GLY A 51 -0.38 2.60 6.68
N ARG A 52 -0.45 1.32 6.98
CA ARG A 52 -1.10 0.32 6.12
C ARG A 52 -1.89 -0.65 6.95
N GLU A 53 -3.02 -1.14 6.41
CA GLU A 53 -3.87 -2.16 6.98
C GLU A 53 -3.74 -3.47 6.22
N GLY A 54 -4.19 -4.57 6.81
CA GLY A 54 -4.41 -5.84 6.12
C GLY A 54 -3.19 -6.63 5.73
N SER A 55 -1.99 -6.26 6.15
CA SER A 55 -0.75 -6.96 5.86
C SER A 55 0.17 -7.00 7.07
N ILE A 56 1.38 -7.55 6.89
CA ILE A 56 2.41 -7.52 7.93
C ILE A 56 2.74 -6.07 8.35
N TYR A 57 2.60 -5.12 7.46
CA TYR A 57 2.84 -3.70 7.77
C TYR A 57 1.84 -3.14 8.78
N ALA A 58 0.66 -3.74 8.90
CA ALA A 58 -0.34 -3.32 9.89
C ALA A 58 0.17 -3.49 11.32
N MET A 59 1.12 -4.38 11.55
CA MET A 59 1.68 -4.60 12.88
C MET A 59 2.39 -3.36 13.42
N GLU A 60 2.94 -2.53 12.58
CA GLU A 60 3.62 -1.29 13.00
C GLU A 60 2.68 -0.34 13.73
N ALA A 61 1.40 -0.32 13.38
CA ALA A 61 0.40 0.55 14.00
C ALA A 61 -0.03 0.05 15.40
N TYR A 62 0.17 -1.22 15.69
CA TYR A 62 -0.30 -1.86 16.93
C TYR A 62 0.82 -2.31 17.85
N THR A 63 2.07 -2.13 17.44
CA THR A 63 3.22 -2.60 18.19
C THR A 63 4.26 -1.50 18.34
N GLU A 64 5.14 -1.68 19.30
CA GLU A 64 6.25 -0.76 19.53
C GLU A 64 7.54 -1.58 19.62
N VAL A 65 8.57 -1.13 18.95
CA VAL A 65 9.87 -1.81 18.96
C VAL A 65 10.57 -1.56 20.29
N LYS A 66 10.99 -2.64 20.95
CA LYS A 66 11.79 -2.58 22.16
C LYS A 66 13.05 -3.41 21.99
N ALA A 67 14.17 -2.83 22.27
CA ALA A 67 15.44 -3.53 22.31
C ALA A 67 15.82 -3.84 23.75
N VAL A 68 16.23 -5.08 24.02
CA VAL A 68 16.73 -5.50 25.33
C VAL A 68 18.08 -6.15 25.14
N TYR A 69 19.07 -5.63 25.83
CA TYR A 69 20.40 -6.19 25.85
C TYR A 69 20.72 -6.64 27.28
N VAL A 70 21.12 -7.90 27.45
CA VAL A 70 21.49 -8.46 28.75
C VAL A 70 22.94 -8.99 28.66
N GLN A 71 23.75 -8.56 29.58
CA GLN A 71 25.10 -9.11 29.77
C GLN A 71 25.17 -9.79 31.13
N LEU A 72 25.49 -11.07 31.12
CA LEU A 72 25.66 -11.87 32.33
C LEU A 72 27.11 -11.92 32.80
#